data_643ed6979e6256f4aeb97fc61dd112c4
#
_entry.id   643ed6979e6256f4aeb97fc61dd112c4
#
_cell.length_a   1.000
_cell.length_b   1.000
_cell.length_c   1.000
_cell.angle_alpha   90.00
_cell.angle_beta   90.00
_cell.angle_gamma   90.00
#
_symmetry.space_group_name_H-M   'P 1'
#
loop_
_entity.id
_entity.type
_entity.pdbx_description
1 polymer ?
#
loop_
_entity_poly.entity_id
_entity_poly.type
_entity_poly.pdbx_seq_one_letter_code
_entity_poly.pdbx_strand_id
1 'polypeptide(L)'
;GLLTEDGRVANLIKPQFEAGKGKVGKKGVVREPEIHLEVLENYVENAHAAGFKVLDVTFSPIKGPEGNIEFLGYLAKQGEERIPDLAEVVRQAHEELDS
;
A
#
# COMPACT_ATOMS: atom_id res chain seq x y z
N GLY A 1 10.30 -5.68 2.95
CA GLY A 1 10.49 -4.50 3.77
C GLY A 1 11.80 -4.51 4.52
N LEU A 2 12.21 -3.37 5.00
CA LEU A 2 13.42 -3.20 5.78
C LEU A 2 13.08 -2.96 7.24
N LEU A 3 13.71 -3.73 8.14
CA LEU A 3 13.57 -3.54 9.57
C LEU A 3 14.68 -2.60 10.04
N THR A 4 14.29 -1.50 10.67
CA THR A 4 15.25 -0.53 11.22
C THR A 4 15.63 -0.92 12.66
N GLU A 5 16.65 -0.23 13.21
CA GLU A 5 17.15 -0.54 14.54
C GLU A 5 16.11 -0.38 15.65
N ASP A 6 15.14 0.50 15.46
CA ASP A 6 14.08 0.73 16.45
C ASP A 6 12.82 -0.10 16.17
N GLY A 7 12.92 -1.14 15.36
CA GLY A 7 11.83 -2.04 15.08
C GLY A 7 10.81 -1.53 14.09
N ARG A 8 11.14 -0.48 13.35
CA ARG A 8 10.27 0.01 12.29
C ARG A 8 10.48 -0.76 11.01
N VAL A 9 9.41 -0.92 10.24
CA VAL A 9 9.44 -1.63 8.97
C VAL A 9 8.86 -0.72 7.89
N ALA A 10 9.55 -0.63 6.77
CA ALA A 10 9.04 0.06 5.59
C ALA A 10 8.79 -0.98 4.51
N ASN A 11 7.56 -1.01 3.99
CA ASN A 11 7.15 -1.98 2.97
C ASN A 11 6.73 -1.27 1.69
N LEU A 12 7.14 -1.84 0.57
CA LEU A 12 6.60 -1.43 -0.72
C LEU A 12 5.39 -2.32 -1.00
N ILE A 13 4.24 -1.70 -1.20
CA ILE A 13 2.98 -2.41 -1.43
C ILE A 13 2.72 -2.42 -2.94
N LYS A 14 2.66 -3.60 -3.51
CA LYS A 14 2.50 -3.80 -4.95
C LYS A 14 1.16 -4.43 -5.26
N PRO A 15 0.14 -3.65 -5.64
CA PRO A 15 -1.19 -4.19 -5.90
C PRO A 15 -1.21 -5.32 -6.93
N GLN A 16 -0.34 -5.25 -7.93
CA GLN A 16 -0.27 -6.27 -8.97
C GLN A 16 0.13 -7.65 -8.43
N PHE A 17 0.75 -7.71 -7.25
CA PHE A 17 1.10 -8.97 -6.60
C PHE A 17 0.18 -9.32 -5.43
N GLU A 18 -0.49 -8.33 -4.86
CA GLU A 18 -1.31 -8.51 -3.66
C GLU A 18 -2.80 -8.62 -3.95
N ALA A 19 -3.25 -8.13 -5.10
CA ALA A 19 -4.63 -8.30 -5.51
C ALA A 19 -4.87 -9.76 -5.90
N GLY A 20 -6.05 -10.29 -5.62
CA GLY A 20 -6.40 -11.66 -5.95
C GLY A 20 -6.45 -11.91 -7.45
N LYS A 21 -6.41 -13.20 -7.83
CA LYS A 21 -6.56 -13.59 -9.23
C LYS A 21 -7.84 -13.03 -9.80
N GLY A 22 -7.77 -12.53 -11.02
CA GLY A 22 -8.91 -11.93 -11.69
C GLY A 22 -9.06 -10.45 -11.45
N LYS A 23 -8.29 -9.89 -10.49
CA LYS A 23 -8.32 -8.45 -10.21
C LYS A 23 -7.18 -7.70 -10.88
N VAL A 24 -6.25 -8.43 -11.47
CA VAL A 24 -5.13 -7.84 -12.19
C VAL A 24 -5.47 -7.86 -13.67
N GLY A 25 -5.39 -6.71 -14.30
CA GLY A 25 -5.70 -6.55 -15.72
C GLY A 25 -4.64 -7.14 -16.64
N LYS A 26 -4.79 -6.88 -17.93
CA LYS A 26 -3.81 -7.29 -18.93
C LYS A 26 -2.45 -6.69 -18.61
N LYS A 27 -1.38 -7.41 -18.92
CA LYS A 27 0.01 -7.01 -18.67
C LYS A 27 0.35 -6.88 -17.20
N GLY A 28 -0.48 -7.45 -16.31
CA GLY A 28 -0.20 -7.41 -14.88
C GLY A 28 -0.40 -6.06 -14.24
N VAL A 29 -1.34 -5.26 -14.73
CA VAL A 29 -1.59 -3.91 -14.21
C VAL A 29 -2.92 -3.87 -13.46
N VAL A 30 -2.88 -3.31 -12.25
CA VAL A 30 -4.08 -3.03 -11.46
C VAL A 30 -4.39 -1.54 -11.65
N ARG A 31 -5.54 -1.24 -12.24
CA ARG A 31 -5.93 0.13 -12.59
C ARG A 31 -7.05 0.71 -11.74
N GLU A 32 -7.87 -0.14 -11.15
CA GLU A 32 -9.09 0.28 -10.47
C GLU A 32 -8.78 0.81 -9.07
N PRO A 33 -9.23 2.05 -8.75
CA PRO A 33 -9.01 2.61 -7.41
C PRO A 33 -9.59 1.75 -6.29
N GLU A 34 -10.72 1.11 -6.51
CA GLU A 34 -11.36 0.27 -5.49
C GLU A 34 -10.53 -0.96 -5.18
N ILE A 35 -9.76 -1.48 -6.15
CA ILE A 35 -8.85 -2.60 -5.89
C ILE A 35 -7.63 -2.10 -5.13
N HIS A 36 -7.12 -0.92 -5.46
CA HIS A 36 -6.04 -0.30 -4.70
C HIS A 36 -6.44 -0.11 -3.23
N LEU A 37 -7.67 0.37 -3.00
CA LEU A 37 -8.16 0.55 -1.65
C LEU A 37 -8.24 -0.79 -0.91
N GLU A 38 -8.77 -1.81 -1.55
CA GLU A 38 -8.86 -3.15 -0.97
C GLU A 38 -7.48 -3.67 -0.57
N VAL A 39 -6.48 -3.49 -1.43
CA VAL A 39 -5.11 -3.91 -1.14
C VAL A 39 -4.57 -3.19 0.10
N LEU A 40 -4.80 -1.87 0.20
CA LEU A 40 -4.36 -1.12 1.37
C LEU A 40 -5.09 -1.53 2.65
N GLU A 41 -6.38 -1.80 2.57
CA GLU A 41 -7.13 -2.28 3.71
C GLU A 41 -6.63 -3.64 4.18
N ASN A 42 -6.34 -4.53 3.24
CA ASN A 42 -5.78 -5.84 3.57
C ASN A 42 -4.37 -5.71 4.16
N TYR A 43 -3.58 -4.77 3.69
CA TYR A 43 -2.26 -4.50 4.26
C TYR A 43 -2.36 -4.13 5.74
N VAL A 44 -3.26 -3.21 6.08
CA VAL A 44 -3.48 -2.79 7.47
C VAL A 44 -3.94 -3.98 8.31
N GLU A 45 -4.90 -4.75 7.81
CA GLU A 45 -5.42 -5.90 8.53
C GLU A 45 -4.34 -6.95 8.78
N ASN A 46 -3.51 -7.24 7.79
CA ASN A 46 -2.42 -8.19 7.92
C ASN A 46 -1.35 -7.69 8.89
N ALA A 47 -1.07 -6.40 8.89
CA ALA A 47 -0.13 -5.80 9.83
C ALA A 47 -0.61 -5.99 11.27
N HIS A 48 -1.89 -5.73 11.51
CA HIS A 48 -2.48 -5.93 12.84
C HIS A 48 -2.42 -7.40 13.27
N ALA A 49 -2.70 -8.31 12.36
CA ALA A 49 -2.64 -9.74 12.65
C ALA A 49 -1.23 -10.18 13.02
N ALA A 50 -0.20 -9.53 12.48
CA ALA A 50 1.19 -9.81 12.79
C ALA A 50 1.70 -9.04 14.02
N GLY A 51 0.86 -8.27 14.67
CA GLY A 51 1.21 -7.52 15.88
C GLY A 51 1.87 -6.18 15.64
N PHE A 52 1.78 -5.66 14.42
CA PHE A 52 2.33 -4.34 14.10
C PHE A 52 1.28 -3.24 14.23
N LYS A 53 1.77 -2.02 14.44
CA LYS A 53 0.97 -0.81 14.35
C LYS A 53 1.30 -0.11 13.04
N VAL A 54 0.31 0.47 12.40
CA VAL A 54 0.50 1.20 11.14
C VAL A 54 0.81 2.64 11.48
N LEU A 55 1.99 3.09 11.07
CA LEU A 55 2.43 4.46 11.32
C LEU A 55 2.02 5.40 10.20
N ASP A 56 2.01 4.92 8.98
CA ASP A 56 1.61 5.71 7.82
C ASP A 56 1.42 4.80 6.62
N VAL A 57 0.65 5.29 5.66
CA VAL A 57 0.50 4.67 4.34
C VAL A 57 0.43 5.80 3.33
N THR A 58 1.26 5.74 2.30
CA THR A 58 1.25 6.74 1.25
C THR A 58 1.51 6.07 -0.10
N PHE A 59 1.45 6.82 -1.18
CA PHE A 59 1.76 6.28 -2.49
C PHE A 59 3.20 6.58 -2.88
N SER A 60 3.78 5.67 -3.67
CA SER A 60 5.12 5.89 -4.22
C SER A 60 5.04 6.92 -5.34
N PRO A 61 5.94 7.90 -5.40
CA PRO A 61 5.94 8.87 -6.50
C PRO A 61 6.42 8.26 -7.82
N ILE A 62 6.96 7.06 -7.79
CA ILE A 62 7.48 6.37 -8.96
C ILE A 62 6.58 5.17 -9.24
N LYS A 63 6.06 5.07 -10.46
CA LYS A 63 5.26 3.91 -10.86
C LYS A 63 6.15 2.69 -11.02
N GLY A 64 5.58 1.53 -10.69
CA GLY A 64 6.24 0.24 -10.88
C GLY A 64 6.10 -0.29 -12.30
N PRO A 65 6.34 -1.60 -12.49
CA PRO A 65 6.30 -2.22 -13.81
C PRO A 65 4.97 -1.97 -14.53
N GLU A 66 5.04 -1.74 -15.82
CA GLU A 66 3.88 -1.53 -16.71
C GLU A 66 3.00 -0.35 -16.28
N GLY A 67 3.56 0.58 -15.48
CA GLY A 67 2.83 1.74 -15.01
C GLY A 67 1.95 1.49 -13.79
N ASN A 68 2.20 0.42 -13.05
CA ASN A 68 1.45 0.15 -11.82
C ASN A 68 1.72 1.22 -10.76
N ILE A 69 0.65 1.71 -10.14
CA ILE A 69 0.77 2.55 -8.96
C ILE A 69 1.11 1.65 -7.77
N GLU A 70 2.14 2.02 -7.03
CA GLU A 70 2.56 1.29 -5.84
C GLU A 70 2.45 2.19 -4.63
N PHE A 71 2.41 1.58 -3.44
CA PHE A 71 2.21 2.30 -2.20
C PHE A 71 3.32 1.96 -1.22
N LEU A 72 3.47 2.80 -0.20
CA LEU A 72 4.46 2.62 0.86
C LEU A 72 3.74 2.53 2.20
N GLY A 73 4.06 1.50 2.97
CA GLY A 73 3.52 1.34 4.31
C GLY A 73 4.63 1.37 5.34
N TYR A 74 4.35 2.00 6.47
CA TYR A 74 5.31 2.13 7.57
C TYR A 74 4.70 1.51 8.83
N LEU A 75 5.40 0.54 9.40
CA LEU A 75 4.92 -0.24 10.53
C LEU A 75 5.91 -0.15 11.69
N ALA A 76 5.40 -0.39 12.91
CA ALA A 76 6.24 -0.53 14.09
C ALA A 76 5.55 -1.44 15.10
N LYS A 77 6.33 -2.03 15.99
CA LYS A 77 5.78 -2.85 17.08
C LYS A 77 5.24 -1.99 18.22
N GLN A 78 5.78 -0.79 18.38
CA GLN A 78 5.44 0.13 19.46
C GLN A 78 5.14 1.51 18.90
N GLY A 79 4.47 2.34 19.70
CA GLY A 79 4.15 3.70 19.33
C GLY A 79 2.67 3.89 19.05
N GLU A 80 2.31 5.08 18.60
CA GLU A 80 0.93 5.39 18.26
C GLU A 80 0.62 5.04 16.81
N GLU A 81 -0.47 4.34 16.62
CA GLU A 81 -0.96 4.03 15.29
C GLU A 81 -1.56 5.27 14.65
N ARG A 82 -1.23 5.48 13.37
CA ARG A 82 -1.76 6.60 12.59
C ARG A 82 -2.17 6.11 11.21
N ILE A 83 -3.33 5.50 11.12
CA ILE A 83 -3.85 5.04 9.84
C ILE A 83 -4.48 6.23 9.14
N PRO A 84 -3.96 6.64 7.97
CA PRO A 84 -4.57 7.72 7.21
C PRO A 84 -5.88 7.28 6.57
N ASP A 85 -6.60 8.22 5.98
CA ASP A 85 -7.75 7.88 5.15
C ASP A 85 -7.25 7.19 3.89
N LEU A 86 -7.39 5.87 3.84
CA LEU A 86 -6.85 5.06 2.75
C LEU A 86 -7.49 5.42 1.41
N ALA A 87 -8.78 5.73 1.41
CA ALA A 87 -9.45 6.16 0.19
C ALA A 87 -8.84 7.45 -0.35
N GLU A 88 -8.47 8.37 0.52
CA GLU A 88 -7.81 9.62 0.13
C GLU A 88 -6.42 9.37 -0.41
N VAL A 89 -5.67 8.44 0.18
CA VAL A 89 -4.36 8.06 -0.33
C VAL A 89 -4.48 7.54 -1.77
N VAL A 90 -5.46 6.68 -2.01
CA VAL A 90 -5.70 6.13 -3.35
C VAL A 90 -6.10 7.25 -4.32
N ARG A 91 -7.00 8.15 -3.89
CA ARG A 91 -7.44 9.26 -4.72
C ARG A 91 -6.25 10.14 -5.12
N GLN A 92 -5.41 10.49 -4.17
CA GLN A 92 -4.23 11.32 -4.45
C GLN A 92 -3.26 10.62 -5.40
N ALA A 93 -3.06 9.32 -5.22
CA ALA A 93 -2.17 8.55 -6.09
C ALA A 93 -2.66 8.61 -7.54
N HIS A 94 -3.97 8.41 -7.76
CA HIS A 94 -4.53 8.47 -9.11
C HIS A 94 -4.48 9.86 -9.69
N GLU A 95 -4.73 10.88 -8.88
CA GLU A 95 -4.66 12.27 -9.33
C GLU A 95 -3.25 12.66 -9.76
N GLU A 96 -2.25 12.26 -8.98
CA GLU A 96 -0.85 12.64 -9.23
C GLU A 96 -0.22 11.82 -10.35
N LEU A 97 -0.55 10.54 -10.46
CA LEU A 97 0.16 9.62 -11.32
C LEU A 97 -0.58 9.25 -12.61
N ASP A 98 -1.91 9.38 -12.64
CA ASP A 98 -2.72 9.02 -13.79
C ASP A 98 -3.25 10.24 -14.58
N SER A 99 -2.90 11.40 -14.16
CA SER A 99 -3.32 12.63 -14.84
C SER A 99 -2.62 12.83 -16.18
#